data_b47eb1c5ba38ea2c518383d281287fdd
#
_entry.id   b47eb1c5ba38ea2c518383d281287fdd
#
_cell.length_a   1.000
_cell.length_b   1.000
_cell.length_c   1.000
_cell.angle_alpha   90.00
_cell.angle_beta   90.00
_cell.angle_gamma   90.00
#
_symmetry.space_group_name_H-M   'P 1'
#
loop_
_entity.id
_entity.type
_entity.pdbx_description
1 polymer ?
#
loop_
_entity_poly.entity_id
_entity_poly.type
_entity_poly.pdbx_seq_one_letter_code
_entity_poly.pdbx_strand_id
1 'polypeptide(L)'
;MLSLSAPLFCGVLLCAGASPVATATSLGTRKIPELKRALLSHVQEQGPYRLTPERRALLNTIRYAEGTWTNGEDKGYHTLYGGGRFQDLSHHPEKVVVKRYSSAAAGAYQFLPTTWKGLAK
;
A
#
# COMPACT_ATOMS: atom_id res chain seq x y z
N MET A 1 -55.53 23.88 40.67
CA MET A 1 -55.53 23.20 42.00
C MET A 1 -54.17 22.52 42.13
N LEU A 2 -53.38 23.07 43.06
CA LEU A 2 -52.49 22.40 43.99
C LEU A 2 -51.35 21.55 43.38
N SER A 3 -50.15 21.82 43.56
CA SER A 3 -49.30 22.28 44.69
C SER A 3 -48.08 21.35 44.76
N LEU A 4 -46.87 21.97 44.76
CA LEU A 4 -45.69 21.69 45.58
C LEU A 4 -45.17 20.23 45.61
N SER A 5 -43.90 19.92 45.56
CA SER A 5 -42.80 20.46 46.37
C SER A 5 -41.48 19.81 45.91
N ALA A 6 -40.41 20.57 45.86
CA ALA A 6 -39.06 20.03 45.85
C ALA A 6 -38.63 19.61 47.28
N PRO A 7 -37.60 18.78 47.44
CA PRO A 7 -36.50 19.26 48.23
C PRO A 7 -35.12 19.06 47.60
N LEU A 8 -34.29 20.06 47.83
CA LEU A 8 -32.86 20.02 47.77
C LEU A 8 -32.27 18.89 48.60
N PHE A 9 -31.37 18.13 48.02
CA PHE A 9 -30.37 17.40 48.81
C PHE A 9 -28.98 17.77 48.30
N CYS A 10 -28.34 18.59 49.10
CA CYS A 10 -26.94 18.91 49.04
C CYS A 10 -26.15 17.71 49.56
N GLY A 11 -25.51 16.99 48.67
CA GLY A 11 -24.60 15.89 49.00
C GLY A 11 -23.20 16.26 48.59
N VAL A 12 -22.40 16.77 49.51
CA VAL A 12 -20.95 16.92 49.37
C VAL A 12 -20.36 15.54 49.28
N LEU A 13 -19.83 15.15 48.13
CA LEU A 13 -19.06 13.91 48.00
C LEU A 13 -17.59 14.25 47.78
N LEU A 14 -16.78 13.84 48.75
CA LEU A 14 -15.33 13.94 48.77
C LEU A 14 -14.71 13.40 47.48
N CYS A 15 -13.89 14.21 46.85
CA CYS A 15 -12.91 13.77 45.89
C CYS A 15 -11.85 12.89 46.55
N ALA A 16 -11.97 11.59 46.40
CA ALA A 16 -10.85 10.68 46.60
C ALA A 16 -10.04 10.70 45.28
N GLY A 17 -8.87 11.33 45.36
CA GLY A 17 -7.90 11.32 44.28
C GLY A 17 -7.36 9.91 44.02
N ALA A 18 -7.82 9.26 42.99
CA ALA A 18 -7.15 8.10 42.44
C ALA A 18 -6.26 8.59 41.31
N SER A 19 -4.97 8.68 41.57
CA SER A 19 -3.95 8.85 40.53
C SER A 19 -4.05 7.68 39.54
N PRO A 20 -4.16 7.93 38.23
CA PRO A 20 -4.03 6.83 37.29
C PRO A 20 -2.59 6.35 37.35
N VAL A 21 -2.38 5.17 37.92
CA VAL A 21 -1.16 4.40 37.70
C VAL A 21 -1.05 4.22 36.18
N ALA A 22 -0.07 4.89 35.60
CA ALA A 22 0.30 4.67 34.19
C ALA A 22 0.76 3.23 34.10
N THR A 23 -0.13 2.35 33.66
CA THR A 23 0.22 1.02 33.18
C THR A 23 1.13 1.23 32.00
N ALA A 24 2.42 0.96 32.20
CA ALA A 24 3.38 0.83 31.13
C ALA A 24 2.87 -0.28 30.19
N THR A 25 2.13 0.12 29.18
CA THR A 25 1.72 -0.79 28.10
C THR A 25 3.00 -1.27 27.46
N SER A 26 3.30 -2.55 27.62
CA SER A 26 4.41 -3.20 26.95
C SER A 26 4.38 -2.80 25.48
N LEU A 27 5.42 -2.12 25.01
CA LEU A 27 5.64 -1.89 23.59
C LEU A 27 5.82 -3.25 22.94
N GLY A 28 4.69 -3.85 22.58
CA GLY A 28 4.65 -5.16 22.00
C GLY A 28 5.46 -5.19 20.71
N THR A 29 6.23 -6.21 20.56
CA THR A 29 7.08 -6.64 19.45
C THR A 29 6.42 -6.53 18.05
N ARG A 30 5.15 -6.16 17.98
CA ARG A 30 4.38 -5.97 16.73
C ARG A 30 4.70 -4.68 15.97
N LYS A 31 5.31 -3.67 16.57
CA LYS A 31 5.63 -2.40 15.91
C LYS A 31 6.91 -2.42 15.08
N ILE A 32 7.80 -3.38 15.33
CA ILE A 32 9.09 -3.48 14.62
C ILE A 32 8.93 -3.73 13.11
N PRO A 33 8.08 -4.66 12.63
CA PRO A 33 7.89 -4.85 11.21
C PRO A 33 7.22 -3.65 10.51
N GLU A 34 6.32 -2.96 11.22
CA GLU A 34 5.65 -1.78 10.67
C GLU A 34 6.61 -0.58 10.59
N LEU A 35 7.43 -0.38 11.60
CA LEU A 35 8.48 0.64 11.60
C LEU A 35 9.54 0.35 10.54
N LYS A 36 9.94 -0.91 10.37
CA LYS A 36 10.86 -1.35 9.33
C LYS A 36 10.30 -1.13 7.93
N ARG A 37 9.01 -1.39 7.73
CA ARG A 37 8.29 -1.15 6.48
C ARG A 37 8.19 0.36 6.17
N ALA A 38 7.88 1.18 7.18
CA ALA A 38 7.86 2.63 7.05
C ALA A 38 9.25 3.20 6.76
N LEU A 39 10.30 2.67 7.40
CA LEU A 39 11.69 3.09 7.16
C LEU A 39 12.16 2.70 5.75
N LEU A 40 11.83 1.49 5.29
CA LEU A 40 12.14 1.04 3.94
C LEU A 40 11.38 1.85 2.88
N SER A 41 10.12 2.20 3.12
CA SER A 41 9.37 3.08 2.22
C SER A 41 10.00 4.47 2.17
N HIS A 42 10.48 4.99 3.29
CA HIS A 42 11.15 6.29 3.36
C HIS A 42 12.51 6.31 2.64
N VAL A 43 13.27 5.21 2.72
CA VAL A 43 14.54 5.06 1.99
C VAL A 43 14.30 4.97 0.48
N GLN A 44 13.25 4.29 0.04
CA GLN A 44 12.87 4.23 -1.38
C GLN A 44 12.40 5.58 -1.93
N GLU A 45 11.90 6.47 -1.07
CA GLU A 45 11.45 7.80 -1.47
C GLU A 45 12.59 8.82 -1.66
N GLN A 46 13.81 8.51 -1.27
CA GLN A 46 14.96 9.43 -1.31
C GLN A 46 15.91 9.23 -2.51
N GLY A 47 15.66 8.23 -3.35
CA GLY A 47 16.46 7.97 -4.55
C GLY A 47 16.21 8.95 -5.70
N PRO A 48 17.05 8.93 -6.76
CA PRO A 48 16.90 9.80 -7.94
C PRO A 48 15.55 9.58 -8.66
N TYR A 49 14.90 8.45 -8.40
CA TYR A 49 13.58 8.08 -8.94
C TYR A 49 12.50 8.08 -7.86
N ARG A 50 12.51 9.07 -6.98
CA ARG A 50 11.53 9.21 -5.91
C ARG A 50 10.10 8.97 -6.42
N LEU A 51 9.40 8.04 -5.80
CA LEU A 51 8.01 7.72 -6.12
C LEU A 51 7.07 8.69 -5.40
N THR A 52 6.84 9.86 -6.00
CA THR A 52 5.85 10.82 -5.49
C THR A 52 4.42 10.30 -5.68
N PRO A 53 3.43 10.84 -4.95
CA PRO A 53 2.03 10.48 -5.15
C PRO A 53 1.56 10.61 -6.60
N GLU A 54 2.01 11.65 -7.31
CA GLU A 54 1.66 11.91 -8.71
C GLU A 54 2.28 10.86 -9.63
N ARG A 55 3.55 10.51 -9.43
CA ARG A 55 4.21 9.43 -10.17
C ARG A 55 3.53 8.08 -9.92
N ARG A 56 3.15 7.81 -8.67
CA ARG A 56 2.39 6.60 -8.32
C ARG A 56 1.04 6.58 -9.02
N ALA A 57 0.32 7.69 -9.03
CA ALA A 57 -0.96 7.81 -9.73
C ALA A 57 -0.81 7.55 -11.23
N LEU A 58 0.20 8.15 -11.87
CA LEU A 58 0.51 7.91 -13.29
C LEU A 58 0.81 6.43 -13.57
N LEU A 59 1.69 5.83 -12.78
CA LEU A 59 2.05 4.42 -12.94
C LEU A 59 0.84 3.49 -12.76
N ASN A 60 -0.03 3.78 -11.79
CA ASN A 60 -1.27 3.02 -11.60
C ASN A 60 -2.25 3.21 -12.75
N THR A 61 -2.33 4.42 -13.33
CA THR A 61 -3.15 4.69 -14.51
C THR A 61 -2.68 3.87 -15.72
N ILE A 62 -1.37 3.80 -15.93
CA ILE A 62 -0.80 2.96 -16.99
C ILE A 62 -1.15 1.48 -16.75
N ARG A 63 -0.93 0.97 -15.54
CA ARG A 63 -1.27 -0.41 -15.18
C ARG A 63 -2.76 -0.71 -15.39
N TYR A 64 -3.63 0.25 -15.07
CA TYR A 64 -5.07 0.13 -15.31
C TYR A 64 -5.38 0.04 -16.80
N ALA A 65 -4.79 0.92 -17.62
CA ALA A 65 -4.96 0.93 -19.08
C ALA A 65 -4.44 -0.37 -19.72
N GLU A 66 -3.33 -0.92 -19.21
CA GLU A 66 -2.75 -2.19 -19.66
C GLU A 66 -3.51 -3.43 -19.12
N GLY A 67 -4.51 -3.24 -18.27
CA GLY A 67 -5.27 -4.34 -17.66
C GLY A 67 -4.46 -5.18 -16.67
N THR A 68 -3.35 -4.65 -16.15
CA THR A 68 -2.47 -5.32 -15.19
C THR A 68 -2.67 -4.84 -13.75
N TRP A 69 -3.51 -3.84 -13.54
CA TRP A 69 -3.87 -3.35 -12.23
C TRP A 69 -4.84 -4.30 -11.53
N THR A 70 -4.48 -4.76 -10.34
CA THR A 70 -5.34 -5.58 -9.48
C THR A 70 -5.25 -5.04 -8.07
N ASN A 71 -6.03 -4.01 -7.74
CA ASN A 71 -6.19 -3.45 -6.39
C ASN A 71 -4.89 -3.22 -5.61
N GLY A 72 -3.81 -2.79 -6.29
CA GLY A 72 -2.50 -2.56 -5.68
C GLY A 72 -1.64 -3.81 -5.51
N GLU A 73 -2.09 -4.97 -5.93
CA GLU A 73 -1.30 -6.20 -5.87
C GLU A 73 -0.20 -6.24 -6.95
N ASP A 74 0.91 -6.89 -6.64
CA ASP A 74 2.07 -7.00 -7.52
C ASP A 74 1.92 -8.05 -8.63
N LYS A 75 0.75 -8.67 -8.73
CA LYS A 75 0.44 -9.68 -9.76
C LYS A 75 0.66 -9.20 -11.19
N GLY A 76 0.49 -7.90 -11.43
CA GLY A 76 0.71 -7.29 -12.74
C GLY A 76 2.14 -7.44 -13.24
N TYR A 77 3.13 -7.45 -12.35
CA TYR A 77 4.54 -7.60 -12.74
C TYR A 77 4.85 -8.97 -13.36
N HIS A 78 4.08 -9.99 -13.03
CA HIS A 78 4.20 -11.36 -13.53
C HIS A 78 3.29 -11.66 -14.73
N THR A 79 2.72 -10.65 -15.38
CA THR A 79 1.71 -10.82 -16.42
C THR A 79 2.33 -10.70 -17.82
N LEU A 80 2.10 -11.71 -18.67
CA LEU A 80 2.40 -11.68 -20.09
C LEU A 80 1.23 -11.05 -20.88
N TYR A 81 1.50 -10.59 -22.09
CA TYR A 81 0.45 -10.24 -23.03
C TYR A 81 -0.63 -11.33 -23.10
N GLY A 82 -1.89 -10.92 -23.06
CA GLY A 82 -3.02 -11.86 -23.08
C GLY A 82 -3.27 -12.62 -21.78
N GLY A 83 -2.67 -12.20 -20.65
CA GLY A 83 -3.00 -12.67 -19.29
C GLY A 83 -2.24 -13.89 -18.81
N GLY A 84 -1.30 -14.43 -19.60
CA GLY A 84 -0.39 -15.49 -19.15
C GLY A 84 0.50 -15.04 -18.00
N ARG A 85 1.17 -15.98 -17.33
CA ARG A 85 2.03 -15.69 -16.18
C ARG A 85 3.47 -16.15 -16.42
N PHE A 86 4.42 -15.45 -15.77
CA PHE A 86 5.82 -15.83 -15.66
C PHE A 86 6.32 -15.53 -14.25
N GLN A 87 7.42 -16.16 -13.83
CA GLN A 87 7.90 -16.09 -12.44
C GLN A 87 9.18 -15.27 -12.30
N ASP A 88 10.08 -15.38 -13.25
CA ASP A 88 11.37 -14.74 -13.19
C ASP A 88 11.28 -13.25 -13.58
N LEU A 89 11.57 -12.39 -12.64
CA LEU A 89 11.59 -10.93 -12.82
C LEU A 89 13.01 -10.37 -13.04
N SER A 90 14.04 -11.22 -13.09
CA SER A 90 15.43 -10.77 -13.27
C SER A 90 15.70 -10.22 -14.68
N HIS A 91 14.92 -10.67 -15.65
CA HIS A 91 15.01 -10.25 -17.04
C HIS A 91 13.64 -10.27 -17.71
N HIS A 92 13.56 -9.66 -18.89
CA HIS A 92 12.35 -9.73 -19.71
C HIS A 92 12.16 -11.15 -20.25
N PRO A 93 10.97 -11.76 -20.13
CA PRO A 93 10.75 -13.16 -20.51
C PRO A 93 10.86 -13.41 -22.03
N GLU A 94 10.85 -12.37 -22.86
CA GLU A 94 10.97 -12.42 -24.35
C GLU A 94 10.00 -13.41 -25.02
N LYS A 95 8.99 -13.87 -24.31
CA LYS A 95 8.03 -14.87 -24.77
C LYS A 95 6.97 -14.22 -25.64
N VAL A 96 6.94 -14.58 -26.91
CA VAL A 96 5.87 -14.17 -27.83
C VAL A 96 4.60 -14.97 -27.51
N VAL A 97 3.52 -14.25 -27.26
CA VAL A 97 2.18 -14.81 -27.08
C VAL A 97 1.33 -14.43 -28.28
N VAL A 98 0.74 -15.43 -28.92
CA VAL A 98 -0.16 -15.26 -30.06
C VAL A 98 -1.60 -15.34 -29.57
N LYS A 99 -2.34 -14.26 -29.77
CA LYS A 99 -3.78 -14.13 -29.57
C LYS A 99 -4.39 -13.54 -30.83
N ARG A 100 -5.24 -12.52 -30.75
CA ARG A 100 -5.67 -11.75 -31.89
C ARG A 100 -4.48 -11.08 -32.62
N TYR A 101 -3.47 -10.69 -31.83
CA TYR A 101 -2.19 -10.18 -32.32
C TYR A 101 -1.06 -10.96 -31.66
N SER A 102 0.14 -10.93 -32.21
CA SER A 102 1.34 -11.49 -31.63
C SER A 102 2.07 -10.40 -30.87
N SER A 103 2.40 -10.63 -29.60
CA SER A 103 3.14 -9.68 -28.78
C SER A 103 4.03 -10.39 -27.77
N ALA A 104 5.19 -9.80 -27.46
CA ALA A 104 6.07 -10.20 -26.38
C ALA A 104 6.00 -9.21 -25.20
N ALA A 105 4.95 -8.39 -25.12
CA ALA A 105 4.76 -7.45 -24.01
C ALA A 105 4.62 -8.19 -22.68
N ALA A 106 5.27 -7.68 -21.63
CA ALA A 106 5.29 -8.31 -20.33
C ALA A 106 5.40 -7.31 -19.17
N GLY A 107 5.00 -7.77 -18.00
CA GLY A 107 5.06 -7.03 -16.75
C GLY A 107 3.92 -6.05 -16.55
N ALA A 108 3.99 -5.29 -15.47
CA ALA A 108 2.94 -4.37 -15.03
C ALA A 108 2.64 -3.26 -16.06
N TYR A 109 3.60 -2.90 -16.87
CA TYR A 109 3.51 -1.83 -17.89
C TYR A 109 3.58 -2.35 -19.32
N GLN A 110 3.48 -3.65 -19.51
CA GLN A 110 3.49 -4.34 -20.80
C GLN A 110 4.62 -3.88 -21.74
N PHE A 111 5.84 -3.77 -21.20
CA PHE A 111 7.01 -3.41 -22.00
C PHE A 111 7.36 -4.49 -23.00
N LEU A 112 7.78 -4.05 -24.20
CA LEU A 112 8.39 -4.93 -25.19
C LEU A 112 9.87 -5.21 -24.82
N PRO A 113 10.45 -6.33 -25.28
CA PRO A 113 11.86 -6.66 -25.01
C PRO A 113 12.84 -5.55 -25.42
N THR A 114 12.57 -4.87 -26.54
CA THR A 114 13.39 -3.76 -27.04
C THR A 114 13.36 -2.55 -26.12
N THR A 115 12.17 -2.20 -25.59
CA THR A 115 11.99 -1.11 -24.63
C THR A 115 12.70 -1.44 -23.31
N TRP A 116 12.52 -2.67 -22.81
CA TRP A 116 13.20 -3.13 -21.61
C TRP A 116 14.73 -3.03 -21.72
N LYS A 117 15.32 -3.56 -22.80
CA LYS A 117 16.77 -3.49 -23.06
C LYS A 117 17.29 -2.06 -23.18
N GLY A 118 16.48 -1.12 -23.62
CA GLY A 118 16.82 0.29 -23.66
C GLY A 118 16.86 0.98 -22.31
N LEU A 119 16.03 0.54 -21.36
CA LEU A 119 15.89 1.12 -20.02
C LEU A 119 16.77 0.44 -18.98
N ALA A 120 17.09 -0.84 -19.13
CA ALA A 120 17.86 -1.67 -18.20
C ALA A 120 19.38 -1.52 -18.38
N LYS A 121 19.88 -0.31 -18.60
CA LYS A 121 21.31 0.03 -18.72
C LYS A 121 21.88 0.53 -17.42
#